data_6a080dbede65febaa8243ef5923ee60a
#
_entry.id   6a080dbede65febaa8243ef5923ee60a
#
_cell.length_a   1.000
_cell.length_b   1.000
_cell.length_c   1.000
_cell.angle_alpha   90.00
_cell.angle_beta   90.00
_cell.angle_gamma   90.00
#
_symmetry.space_group_name_H-M   'P 1'
#
loop_
_entity.id
_entity.type
_entity.pdbx_description
1 polymer ?
#
loop_
_entity_poly.entity_id
_entity_poly.type
_entity_poly.pdbx_seq_one_letter_code
_entity_poly.pdbx_strand_id
1 'polypeptide(L)'
;PVIRGSSHPSWARCFIPDAGCAQFHGTDGLGGFGPACDSSSSDTAFSDIFSDNSGSDTVFSRDYRSLISVGGYALDDVHANPAVDSFELSLTTDSASFIHVDDSSADSVIDQVRAYGFDVTVVATGPLTDIDAAIAAAPDIAGKLKLVMMGGTLTQEGNCWDLTAETNIIQDPEAADRVFHSGADITMVGLDVTHQCLMGSDATRAWREAANADTLTSSTASQVADSLDGSAGSSNAASARTSSVATSPSASDVRVFLADMADFSIAANLKADARLFSQGMPLHDPLAAAVAVDPSLVTCIDLPMKVELETGDFHGTRGRTIGDPAGLIDSNAPRIHVAFQVDSSRFVPTFTTRISTL
;
A
#
# COMPACT_ATOMS: atom_id res chain seq x y z
N PRO A 1 12.97 -9.16 2.87
CA PRO A 1 12.07 -10.08 3.59
C PRO A 1 10.67 -9.46 3.68
N VAL A 2 9.63 -10.28 3.63
CA VAL A 2 8.26 -9.89 3.95
C VAL A 2 7.94 -10.52 5.31
N ILE A 3 7.50 -9.71 6.26
CA ILE A 3 7.24 -10.12 7.63
C ILE A 3 5.77 -9.81 7.94
N ARG A 4 5.11 -10.74 8.63
CA ARG A 4 3.72 -10.57 9.01
C ARG A 4 3.59 -9.48 10.08
N GLY A 5 2.71 -8.52 9.86
CA GLY A 5 2.30 -7.50 10.83
C GLY A 5 1.21 -7.98 11.79
N SER A 6 0.79 -7.07 12.67
CA SER A 6 -0.34 -7.29 13.57
C SER A 6 -1.61 -7.61 12.79
N SER A 7 -2.39 -8.56 13.30
CA SER A 7 -3.63 -9.00 12.64
C SER A 7 -4.87 -8.21 13.07
N HIS A 8 -4.73 -7.33 14.05
CA HIS A 8 -5.82 -6.53 14.60
C HIS A 8 -5.28 -5.25 15.25
N PRO A 9 -6.13 -4.22 15.41
CA PRO A 9 -5.75 -2.99 16.10
C PRO A 9 -5.38 -3.25 17.58
N SER A 10 -4.61 -2.37 18.19
CA SER A 10 -4.15 -2.48 19.57
C SER A 10 -5.30 -2.52 20.61
N TRP A 11 -6.45 -1.93 20.27
CA TRP A 11 -7.64 -1.89 21.12
C TRP A 11 -8.57 -3.10 20.96
N ALA A 12 -8.37 -3.95 19.95
CA ALA A 12 -9.19 -5.13 19.67
C ALA A 12 -8.44 -6.44 19.95
N ARG A 13 -9.19 -7.55 20.12
CA ARG A 13 -8.63 -8.90 20.32
C ARG A 13 -8.71 -9.79 19.09
N CYS A 14 -9.30 -9.28 18.01
CA CYS A 14 -9.46 -10.02 16.76
C CYS A 14 -9.54 -9.05 15.59
N PHE A 15 -9.35 -9.58 14.39
CA PHE A 15 -9.54 -8.83 13.17
C PHE A 15 -10.98 -8.32 13.06
N ILE A 16 -11.12 -7.03 12.74
CA ILE A 16 -12.40 -6.40 12.48
C ILE A 16 -12.40 -6.01 11.00
N PRO A 17 -13.24 -6.64 10.15
CA PRO A 17 -13.34 -6.29 8.75
C PRO A 17 -13.73 -4.81 8.60
N ASP A 18 -12.96 -4.05 7.87
CA ASP A 18 -13.35 -2.72 7.44
C ASP A 18 -14.07 -2.80 6.09
N ALA A 19 -15.39 -2.59 6.12
CA ALA A 19 -16.21 -2.60 4.92
C ALA A 19 -15.95 -1.39 4.00
N GLY A 20 -15.24 -0.36 4.46
CA GLY A 20 -15.01 0.87 3.70
C GLY A 20 -13.94 0.76 2.62
N CYS A 21 -12.89 0.00 2.86
CA CYS A 21 -11.72 -0.03 1.97
C CYS A 21 -11.96 -0.81 0.67
N ALA A 22 -12.83 -1.81 0.66
CA ALA A 22 -13.09 -2.64 -0.52
C ALA A 22 -13.58 -1.85 -1.74
N GLN A 23 -14.28 -0.73 -1.54
CA GLN A 23 -14.73 0.13 -2.64
C GLN A 23 -13.58 0.80 -3.40
N PHE A 24 -12.42 1.01 -2.76
CA PHE A 24 -11.25 1.68 -3.35
C PHE A 24 -10.18 0.71 -3.83
N HIS A 25 -10.09 -0.47 -3.20
CA HIS A 25 -9.02 -1.44 -3.45
C HIS A 25 -9.53 -2.77 -4.02
N GLY A 26 -10.85 -2.94 -4.18
CA GLY A 26 -11.44 -4.23 -4.54
C GLY A 26 -11.47 -5.19 -3.36
N THR A 27 -12.16 -6.32 -3.52
CA THR A 27 -12.29 -7.36 -2.47
C THR A 27 -10.99 -8.14 -2.24
N ASP A 28 -10.07 -8.08 -3.18
CA ASP A 28 -8.75 -8.71 -3.15
C ASP A 28 -7.62 -7.73 -2.80
N GLY A 29 -7.95 -6.46 -2.52
CA GLY A 29 -6.97 -5.41 -2.29
C GLY A 29 -6.23 -4.91 -3.53
N LEU A 30 -6.53 -5.47 -4.71
CA LEU A 30 -5.83 -5.23 -5.97
C LEU A 30 -6.79 -4.81 -7.11
N GLY A 31 -7.98 -4.31 -6.77
CA GLY A 31 -8.98 -3.87 -7.74
C GLY A 31 -9.65 -5.00 -8.53
N GLY A 32 -9.58 -6.23 -8.05
CA GLY A 32 -10.07 -7.42 -8.74
C GLY A 32 -9.04 -8.03 -9.71
N PHE A 33 -7.81 -7.53 -9.72
CA PHE A 33 -6.72 -8.02 -10.58
C PHE A 33 -5.81 -9.02 -9.87
N GLY A 34 -6.07 -9.32 -8.59
CA GLY A 34 -5.36 -10.32 -7.82
C GLY A 34 -5.63 -11.74 -8.30
N PRO A 35 -4.84 -12.73 -7.82
CA PRO A 35 -5.13 -14.13 -8.07
C PRO A 35 -6.53 -14.47 -7.55
N ALA A 36 -7.34 -15.18 -8.36
CA ALA A 36 -8.66 -15.60 -7.92
C ALA A 36 -8.51 -16.54 -6.72
N CYS A 37 -9.07 -16.15 -5.58
CA CYS A 37 -9.26 -17.08 -4.47
C CYS A 37 -10.24 -18.14 -4.93
N ASP A 38 -9.86 -19.42 -4.82
CA ASP A 38 -10.78 -20.52 -5.13
C ASP A 38 -11.98 -20.41 -4.19
N SER A 39 -13.15 -20.13 -4.76
CA SER A 39 -14.43 -19.91 -4.07
C SER A 39 -15.05 -21.21 -3.49
N SER A 40 -14.21 -22.13 -3.00
CA SER A 40 -14.67 -23.36 -2.35
C SER A 40 -14.91 -23.23 -0.84
N SER A 41 -14.66 -22.07 -0.24
CA SER A 41 -15.08 -21.75 1.12
C SER A 41 -16.33 -20.85 1.07
N SER A 42 -17.43 -21.39 1.60
CA SER A 42 -18.75 -20.81 1.67
C SER A 42 -18.85 -19.60 2.59
N ASP A 43 -18.32 -18.45 2.20
CA ASP A 43 -18.64 -17.17 2.81
C ASP A 43 -19.51 -16.34 1.86
N THR A 44 -20.77 -16.77 1.75
CA THR A 44 -21.85 -16.09 1.01
C THR A 44 -22.33 -14.79 1.66
N ALA A 45 -21.67 -14.29 2.70
CA ALA A 45 -22.12 -13.09 3.42
C ALA A 45 -21.63 -11.76 2.82
N PHE A 46 -20.63 -11.77 1.93
CA PHE A 46 -20.05 -10.54 1.38
C PHE A 46 -20.57 -10.16 -0.01
N SER A 47 -21.04 -11.12 -0.81
CA SER A 47 -21.53 -10.86 -2.17
C SER A 47 -22.89 -10.16 -2.22
N ASP A 48 -23.70 -10.28 -1.15
CA ASP A 48 -25.07 -9.75 -1.14
C ASP A 48 -25.19 -8.27 -0.80
N ILE A 49 -24.10 -7.64 -0.33
CA ILE A 49 -24.08 -6.21 0.04
C ILE A 49 -23.79 -5.31 -1.18
N PHE A 50 -23.22 -5.83 -2.25
CA PHE A 50 -22.79 -5.07 -3.42
C PHE A 50 -23.40 -5.47 -4.75
N SER A 51 -24.54 -6.20 -4.76
CA SER A 51 -25.29 -6.43 -5.99
C SER A 51 -26.06 -5.18 -6.40
N ASP A 52 -25.38 -4.23 -7.00
CA ASP A 52 -26.04 -3.15 -7.75
C ASP A 52 -26.30 -3.64 -9.19
N ASN A 53 -27.59 -3.66 -9.55
CA ASN A 53 -28.12 -4.11 -10.82
C ASN A 53 -27.83 -3.10 -11.97
N SER A 54 -26.61 -2.66 -12.16
CA SER A 54 -26.25 -1.89 -13.34
C SER A 54 -25.32 -2.71 -14.25
N GLY A 55 -25.96 -3.39 -15.24
CA GLY A 55 -25.24 -4.12 -16.26
C GLY A 55 -24.35 -3.24 -17.12
N SER A 56 -23.06 -3.27 -16.85
CA SER A 56 -22.04 -3.01 -17.83
C SER A 56 -20.85 -3.93 -17.52
N ASP A 57 -20.89 -5.12 -18.09
CA ASP A 57 -19.76 -6.06 -18.11
C ASP A 57 -18.62 -5.48 -18.96
N THR A 58 -17.75 -4.68 -18.38
CA THR A 58 -16.40 -4.53 -18.89
C THR A 58 -15.52 -5.55 -18.19
N VAL A 59 -15.50 -6.74 -18.75
CA VAL A 59 -14.65 -7.84 -18.32
C VAL A 59 -13.21 -7.50 -18.65
N PHE A 60 -12.45 -7.01 -17.68
CA PHE A 60 -11.00 -7.02 -17.74
C PHE A 60 -10.51 -8.41 -17.35
N SER A 61 -10.43 -9.31 -18.31
CA SER A 61 -9.99 -10.69 -18.10
C SER A 61 -8.50 -10.87 -18.36
N ARG A 62 -7.63 -10.12 -17.66
CA ARG A 62 -6.19 -10.42 -17.67
C ARG A 62 -5.83 -11.20 -16.41
N ASP A 63 -5.15 -12.30 -16.59
CA ASP A 63 -4.63 -13.11 -15.48
C ASP A 63 -3.24 -12.60 -15.07
N TYR A 64 -3.17 -11.84 -13.99
CA TYR A 64 -1.93 -11.29 -13.43
C TYR A 64 -1.30 -12.16 -12.33
N ARG A 65 -1.75 -13.40 -12.16
CA ARG A 65 -1.27 -14.33 -11.12
C ARG A 65 0.26 -14.44 -11.07
N SER A 66 0.91 -14.40 -12.23
CA SER A 66 2.36 -14.46 -12.32
C SER A 66 3.07 -13.19 -11.82
N LEU A 67 2.38 -12.03 -11.81
CA LEU A 67 2.93 -10.76 -11.33
C LEU A 67 2.93 -10.64 -9.81
N ILE A 68 1.98 -11.33 -9.16
CA ILE A 68 1.75 -11.25 -7.72
C ILE A 68 2.52 -12.33 -6.96
N SER A 69 3.12 -13.28 -7.66
CA SER A 69 4.01 -14.29 -7.08
C SER A 69 5.31 -13.65 -6.59
N VAL A 70 5.27 -12.99 -5.44
CA VAL A 70 6.45 -12.48 -4.76
C VAL A 70 7.10 -13.63 -4.00
N GLY A 71 8.24 -14.11 -4.50
CA GLY A 71 9.08 -15.05 -3.77
C GLY A 71 8.48 -16.44 -3.52
N GLY A 72 7.57 -16.93 -4.38
CA GLY A 72 7.02 -18.29 -4.28
C GLY A 72 5.89 -18.45 -3.27
N TYR A 73 5.34 -17.37 -2.74
CA TYR A 73 4.13 -17.42 -1.89
C TYR A 73 2.88 -17.47 -2.77
N ALA A 74 2.07 -18.52 -2.63
CA ALA A 74 0.70 -18.49 -3.11
C ALA A 74 -0.13 -17.67 -2.11
N LEU A 75 -0.83 -16.65 -2.61
CA LEU A 75 -1.72 -15.83 -1.78
C LEU A 75 -2.93 -16.63 -1.23
N ASP A 76 -3.15 -17.83 -1.72
CA ASP A 76 -4.23 -18.73 -1.29
C ASP A 76 -4.16 -19.11 0.20
N ASP A 77 -2.99 -18.96 0.85
CA ASP A 77 -2.79 -19.32 2.26
C ASP A 77 -3.11 -18.17 3.25
N VAL A 78 -3.40 -16.97 2.76
CA VAL A 78 -3.59 -15.79 3.65
C VAL A 78 -5.00 -15.71 4.23
N HIS A 79 -5.99 -16.40 3.65
CA HIS A 79 -7.39 -16.31 4.06
C HIS A 79 -7.92 -17.49 4.89
N ALA A 80 -7.07 -18.46 5.24
CA ALA A 80 -7.51 -19.65 5.98
C ALA A 80 -7.42 -19.45 7.50
N ASN A 81 -8.55 -19.10 8.09
CA ASN A 81 -8.93 -19.36 9.49
C ASN A 81 -8.42 -18.40 10.58
N PRO A 82 -9.29 -17.56 11.19
CA PRO A 82 -8.93 -16.64 12.27
C PRO A 82 -8.71 -17.28 13.64
N ALA A 83 -8.66 -18.60 13.74
CA ALA A 83 -8.63 -19.32 15.03
C ALA A 83 -7.29 -20.01 15.34
N VAL A 84 -6.21 -19.71 14.62
CA VAL A 84 -4.93 -20.42 14.85
C VAL A 84 -3.84 -19.42 15.26
N ASP A 85 -3.51 -19.42 16.55
CA ASP A 85 -2.40 -18.68 17.14
C ASP A 85 -1.01 -19.21 16.74
N SER A 86 -0.94 -20.17 15.84
CA SER A 86 0.32 -20.70 15.28
C SER A 86 0.06 -21.26 13.91
N PHE A 87 0.34 -20.49 12.85
CA PHE A 87 0.30 -20.96 11.48
C PHE A 87 1.73 -21.27 11.02
N GLU A 88 2.07 -22.55 10.92
CA GLU A 88 3.25 -23.00 10.19
C GLU A 88 2.95 -22.94 8.68
N LEU A 89 3.53 -21.98 7.99
CA LEU A 89 3.54 -21.91 6.54
C LEU A 89 4.46 -23.01 5.99
N SER A 90 3.89 -24.12 5.51
CA SER A 90 4.66 -25.17 4.87
C SER A 90 5.05 -24.72 3.45
N LEU A 91 6.31 -24.33 3.29
CA LEU A 91 6.89 -23.92 2.01
C LEU A 91 7.63 -25.10 1.38
N THR A 92 7.13 -25.57 0.25
CA THR A 92 7.86 -26.53 -0.60
C THR A 92 8.65 -25.74 -1.64
N THR A 93 9.95 -25.50 -1.40
CA THR A 93 10.83 -24.94 -2.42
C THR A 93 12.27 -25.31 -2.21
N ASP A 94 12.97 -25.52 -3.32
CA ASP A 94 14.43 -25.54 -3.44
C ASP A 94 15.00 -24.13 -3.36
N SER A 95 15.96 -23.94 -2.45
CA SER A 95 17.05 -22.95 -2.51
C SER A 95 16.73 -21.45 -2.32
N ALA A 96 15.84 -21.08 -1.40
CA ALA A 96 15.94 -19.76 -0.78
C ALA A 96 16.25 -19.95 0.71
N SER A 97 17.24 -19.23 1.22
CA SER A 97 17.54 -19.20 2.65
C SER A 97 16.37 -18.53 3.36
N PHE A 98 15.45 -19.34 3.87
CA PHE A 98 14.33 -18.87 4.68
C PHE A 98 14.87 -18.38 6.02
N ILE A 99 14.60 -17.13 6.33
CA ILE A 99 14.70 -16.62 7.69
C ILE A 99 13.55 -17.25 8.45
N HIS A 100 13.86 -17.95 9.52
CA HIS A 100 12.87 -18.49 10.46
C HIS A 100 12.09 -17.28 11.00
N VAL A 101 10.79 -17.19 10.72
CA VAL A 101 9.96 -16.06 11.12
C VAL A 101 9.39 -16.35 12.52
N ASP A 102 10.23 -16.26 13.52
CA ASP A 102 9.81 -16.04 14.91
C ASP A 102 9.78 -14.52 15.22
N ASP A 103 10.25 -13.68 14.27
CA ASP A 103 10.34 -12.24 14.47
C ASP A 103 9.03 -11.57 14.04
N SER A 104 8.39 -10.89 14.96
CA SER A 104 7.26 -10.02 14.65
C SER A 104 7.68 -8.82 13.82
N SER A 105 6.75 -8.15 13.13
CA SER A 105 7.03 -6.88 12.43
C SER A 105 7.63 -5.84 13.37
N ALA A 106 7.18 -5.81 14.62
CA ALA A 106 7.71 -4.96 15.68
C ALA A 106 9.20 -5.25 15.95
N ASP A 107 9.60 -6.52 16.05
CA ASP A 107 11.01 -6.90 16.25
C ASP A 107 11.88 -6.46 15.08
N SER A 108 11.37 -6.59 13.85
CA SER A 108 12.08 -6.11 12.68
C SER A 108 12.33 -4.59 12.71
N VAL A 109 11.33 -3.80 13.11
CA VAL A 109 11.49 -2.34 13.28
C VAL A 109 12.53 -2.04 14.36
N ILE A 110 12.46 -2.74 15.50
CA ILE A 110 13.40 -2.59 16.61
C ILE A 110 14.83 -2.84 16.15
N ASP A 111 15.06 -3.94 15.45
CA ASP A 111 16.40 -4.34 14.98
C ASP A 111 16.95 -3.34 13.96
N GLN A 112 16.16 -2.89 13.00
CA GLN A 112 16.59 -1.90 12.02
C GLN A 112 16.93 -0.55 12.69
N VAL A 113 16.09 -0.07 13.60
CA VAL A 113 16.34 1.21 14.28
C VAL A 113 17.55 1.11 15.23
N ARG A 114 17.73 -0.01 15.92
CA ARG A 114 18.94 -0.23 16.76
C ARG A 114 20.21 -0.29 15.96
N ALA A 115 20.16 -0.94 14.78
CA ALA A 115 21.33 -1.09 13.91
C ALA A 115 21.74 0.21 13.22
N TYR A 116 20.78 1.00 12.75
CA TYR A 116 21.03 2.13 11.84
C TYR A 116 20.63 3.50 12.40
N GLY A 117 19.80 3.56 13.45
CA GLY A 117 19.33 4.82 14.02
C GLY A 117 18.69 5.72 12.96
N PHE A 118 19.12 6.98 12.89
CA PHE A 118 18.61 7.96 11.92
C PHE A 118 19.04 7.73 10.47
N ASP A 119 19.92 6.77 10.20
CA ASP A 119 20.29 6.38 8.83
C ASP A 119 19.25 5.49 8.17
N VAL A 120 18.27 4.96 8.93
CA VAL A 120 17.11 4.26 8.42
C VAL A 120 15.85 5.12 8.61
N THR A 121 15.02 5.20 7.58
CA THR A 121 13.69 5.81 7.67
C THR A 121 12.65 4.73 7.55
N VAL A 122 11.79 4.61 8.55
CA VAL A 122 10.61 3.74 8.50
C VAL A 122 9.50 4.48 7.80
N VAL A 123 8.86 3.84 6.82
CA VAL A 123 7.70 4.39 6.12
C VAL A 123 6.48 3.55 6.48
N ALA A 124 5.52 4.15 7.19
CA ALA A 124 4.26 3.52 7.55
C ALA A 124 3.14 3.98 6.60
N THR A 125 2.56 3.04 5.87
CA THR A 125 1.48 3.28 4.91
C THR A 125 0.13 2.68 5.35
N GLY A 126 0.04 2.27 6.60
CA GLY A 126 -1.14 1.71 7.24
C GLY A 126 -1.27 2.19 8.69
N PRO A 127 -2.14 1.56 9.49
CA PRO A 127 -2.28 1.84 10.92
C PRO A 127 -0.95 1.71 11.65
N LEU A 128 -0.76 2.52 12.71
CA LEU A 128 0.52 2.55 13.44
C LEU A 128 0.66 1.46 14.50
N THR A 129 -0.15 0.42 14.47
CA THR A 129 -0.17 -0.69 15.43
C THR A 129 1.20 -1.34 15.63
N ASP A 130 1.90 -1.66 14.53
CA ASP A 130 3.21 -2.32 14.60
C ASP A 130 4.31 -1.37 15.09
N ILE A 131 4.22 -0.09 14.76
CA ILE A 131 5.16 0.94 15.25
C ILE A 131 4.98 1.16 16.76
N ASP A 132 3.73 1.26 17.22
CA ASP A 132 3.41 1.35 18.64
C ASP A 132 3.90 0.12 19.40
N ALA A 133 3.65 -1.09 18.89
CA ALA A 133 4.13 -2.32 19.48
C ALA A 133 5.66 -2.36 19.58
N ALA A 134 6.38 -1.90 18.55
CA ALA A 134 7.83 -1.81 18.56
C ALA A 134 8.35 -0.84 19.64
N ILE A 135 7.74 0.35 19.75
CA ILE A 135 8.12 1.34 20.76
C ILE A 135 7.77 0.84 22.18
N ALA A 136 6.62 0.19 22.34
CA ALA A 136 6.21 -0.37 23.64
C ALA A 136 7.17 -1.49 24.09
N ALA A 137 7.59 -2.38 23.19
CA ALA A 137 8.53 -3.46 23.46
C ALA A 137 9.96 -2.95 23.70
N ALA A 138 10.36 -1.86 23.04
CA ALA A 138 11.71 -1.31 23.09
C ALA A 138 11.69 0.23 23.14
N PRO A 139 11.36 0.86 24.29
CA PRO A 139 11.25 2.32 24.39
C PRO A 139 12.56 3.08 24.06
N ASP A 140 13.70 2.40 24.08
CA ASP A 140 15.01 2.97 23.72
C ASP A 140 15.14 3.34 22.25
N ILE A 141 14.26 2.80 21.37
CA ILE A 141 14.28 3.14 19.95
C ILE A 141 13.57 4.46 19.63
N ALA A 142 12.64 4.91 20.47
CA ALA A 142 11.81 6.07 20.15
C ALA A 142 12.65 7.30 19.76
N GLY A 143 13.65 7.65 20.57
CA GLY A 143 14.54 8.79 20.28
C GLY A 143 15.52 8.60 19.12
N LYS A 144 15.45 7.47 18.39
CA LYS A 144 16.27 7.16 17.21
C LYS A 144 15.42 6.81 15.99
N LEU A 145 14.13 6.63 16.19
CA LEU A 145 13.19 6.28 15.13
C LEU A 145 12.88 7.51 14.28
N LYS A 146 13.21 7.42 13.00
CA LYS A 146 12.76 8.35 11.97
C LYS A 146 11.61 7.71 11.21
N LEU A 147 10.42 8.30 11.35
CA LEU A 147 9.18 7.77 10.80
C LEU A 147 8.57 8.77 9.82
N VAL A 148 8.29 8.32 8.60
CA VAL A 148 7.38 9.00 7.68
C VAL A 148 6.11 8.17 7.61
N MET A 149 4.97 8.75 7.97
CA MET A 149 3.70 8.02 7.96
C MET A 149 2.71 8.65 7.00
N MET A 150 1.98 7.82 6.26
CA MET A 150 0.75 8.23 5.58
C MET A 150 -0.40 8.07 6.55
N GLY A 151 -1.08 9.17 6.84
CA GLY A 151 -2.26 9.14 7.71
C GLY A 151 -2.58 10.50 8.31
N GLY A 152 -3.78 10.60 8.83
CA GLY A 152 -4.26 11.79 9.49
C GLY A 152 -4.65 12.94 8.56
N THR A 153 -5.23 13.96 9.19
CA THR A 153 -5.63 15.19 8.51
C THR A 153 -5.66 16.32 9.54
N LEU A 154 -5.12 17.48 9.18
CA LEU A 154 -5.09 18.64 10.08
C LEU A 154 -6.27 19.58 9.80
N THR A 155 -6.42 20.01 8.54
CA THR A 155 -7.42 21.01 8.13
C THR A 155 -8.43 20.47 7.13
N GLN A 156 -8.17 19.31 6.52
CA GLN A 156 -9.07 18.68 5.57
C GLN A 156 -10.15 17.83 6.27
N GLU A 157 -11.20 17.51 5.54
CA GLU A 157 -12.12 16.44 5.90
C GLU A 157 -11.34 15.12 5.99
N GLY A 158 -11.81 14.20 6.83
CA GLY A 158 -11.37 12.81 6.80
C GLY A 158 -11.88 12.08 5.56
N ASN A 159 -11.42 10.87 5.36
CA ASN A 159 -11.85 10.01 4.24
C ASN A 159 -12.58 8.74 4.70
N CYS A 160 -12.94 8.66 5.98
CA CYS A 160 -13.82 7.64 6.52
C CYS A 160 -15.30 7.99 6.27
N TRP A 161 -16.19 7.07 6.65
CA TRP A 161 -17.64 7.16 6.43
C TRP A 161 -18.30 8.42 6.98
N ASP A 162 -17.78 9.05 8.03
CA ASP A 162 -18.31 10.25 8.66
C ASP A 162 -17.49 11.52 8.36
N LEU A 163 -16.48 11.40 7.50
CA LEU A 163 -15.56 12.47 7.12
C LEU A 163 -14.77 13.10 8.28
N THR A 164 -14.77 12.46 9.44
CA THR A 164 -14.09 12.98 10.65
C THR A 164 -12.63 12.58 10.67
N ALA A 165 -12.35 11.30 10.50
CA ALA A 165 -11.01 10.72 10.62
C ALA A 165 -10.44 10.29 9.27
N GLU A 166 -9.13 10.16 9.22
CA GLU A 166 -8.43 9.48 8.13
C GLU A 166 -8.37 7.97 8.42
N THR A 167 -8.41 7.15 7.37
CA THR A 167 -8.59 5.70 7.45
C THR A 167 -7.52 4.99 8.26
N ASN A 168 -6.24 5.31 8.07
CA ASN A 168 -5.16 4.65 8.81
C ASN A 168 -5.19 4.99 10.31
N ILE A 169 -5.62 6.21 10.64
CA ILE A 169 -5.72 6.64 12.03
C ILE A 169 -6.93 5.99 12.72
N ILE A 170 -8.12 5.97 12.09
CA ILE A 170 -9.32 5.42 12.72
C ILE A 170 -9.23 3.91 12.97
N GLN A 171 -8.42 3.20 12.22
CA GLN A 171 -8.23 1.76 12.43
C GLN A 171 -7.52 1.45 13.75
N ASP A 172 -6.56 2.29 14.17
CA ASP A 172 -5.92 2.18 15.49
C ASP A 172 -5.54 3.55 16.06
N PRO A 173 -6.54 4.33 16.50
CA PRO A 173 -6.29 5.68 17.01
C PRO A 173 -5.49 5.69 18.30
N GLU A 174 -5.60 4.65 19.14
CA GLU A 174 -4.81 4.50 20.35
C GLU A 174 -3.32 4.32 20.05
N ALA A 175 -2.98 3.49 19.07
CA ALA A 175 -1.61 3.33 18.63
C ALA A 175 -1.07 4.63 18.03
N ALA A 176 -1.85 5.28 17.18
CA ALA A 176 -1.46 6.55 16.56
C ALA A 176 -1.20 7.64 17.63
N ASP A 177 -2.06 7.76 18.63
CA ASP A 177 -1.88 8.73 19.71
C ASP A 177 -0.61 8.45 20.52
N ARG A 178 -0.35 7.20 20.90
CA ARG A 178 0.88 6.82 21.61
C ARG A 178 2.14 7.08 20.81
N VAL A 179 2.11 6.79 19.48
CA VAL A 179 3.24 7.06 18.59
C VAL A 179 3.51 8.55 18.49
N PHE A 180 2.49 9.40 18.38
CA PHE A 180 2.67 10.86 18.34
C PHE A 180 3.32 11.41 19.63
N HIS A 181 3.09 10.76 20.77
CA HIS A 181 3.67 11.13 22.07
C HIS A 181 4.97 10.40 22.40
N SER A 182 5.49 9.54 21.52
CA SER A 182 6.67 8.70 21.81
C SER A 182 7.99 9.47 21.86
N GLY A 183 8.07 10.66 21.25
CA GLY A 183 9.31 11.40 21.07
C GLY A 183 10.14 10.95 19.84
N ALA A 184 9.58 10.13 18.97
CA ALA A 184 10.19 9.81 17.67
C ALA A 184 10.19 11.02 16.73
N ASP A 185 11.11 11.01 15.76
CA ASP A 185 11.16 12.00 14.67
C ASP A 185 10.13 11.62 13.61
N ILE A 186 8.94 12.23 13.66
CA ILE A 186 7.77 11.85 12.86
C ILE A 186 7.45 12.91 11.84
N THR A 187 7.32 12.51 10.58
CA THR A 187 6.71 13.29 9.51
C THR A 187 5.34 12.70 9.16
N MET A 188 4.27 13.45 9.43
CA MET A 188 2.90 13.08 9.07
C MET A 188 2.57 13.62 7.68
N VAL A 189 2.35 12.72 6.72
CA VAL A 189 1.91 13.02 5.35
C VAL A 189 0.41 12.73 5.26
N GLY A 190 -0.40 13.68 5.68
CA GLY A 190 -1.85 13.57 5.81
C GLY A 190 -2.61 13.94 4.54
N LEU A 191 -3.95 13.90 4.65
CA LEU A 191 -4.85 14.24 3.54
C LEU A 191 -4.66 15.69 3.06
N ASP A 192 -4.17 16.56 3.93
CA ASP A 192 -3.88 17.97 3.60
C ASP A 192 -2.97 18.12 2.38
N VAL A 193 -2.05 17.18 2.18
CA VAL A 193 -1.10 17.20 1.06
C VAL A 193 -1.39 16.09 0.03
N THR A 194 -1.86 14.91 0.45
CA THR A 194 -2.08 13.81 -0.48
C THR A 194 -3.23 14.07 -1.44
N HIS A 195 -4.30 14.76 -1.01
CA HIS A 195 -5.40 15.16 -1.89
C HIS A 195 -5.00 16.20 -2.95
N GLN A 196 -3.81 16.82 -2.83
CA GLN A 196 -3.27 17.71 -3.85
C GLN A 196 -2.43 16.97 -4.92
N CYS A 197 -2.16 15.68 -4.71
CA CYS A 197 -1.32 14.85 -5.57
C CYS A 197 -2.18 13.86 -6.38
N LEU A 198 -2.98 14.38 -7.31
CA LEU A 198 -3.91 13.58 -8.10
C LEU A 198 -3.24 13.04 -9.36
N MET A 199 -3.44 11.74 -9.62
CA MET A 199 -2.99 11.06 -10.82
C MET A 199 -4.19 10.66 -11.69
N GLY A 200 -4.27 11.21 -12.88
CA GLY A 200 -5.34 10.94 -13.85
C GLY A 200 -5.01 9.79 -14.81
N SER A 201 -6.01 9.42 -15.61
CA SER A 201 -5.91 8.34 -16.61
C SER A 201 -4.91 8.63 -17.75
N ASP A 202 -4.40 9.84 -17.87
CA ASP A 202 -3.30 10.14 -18.79
C ASP A 202 -2.02 9.38 -18.43
N ALA A 203 -1.75 9.20 -17.13
CA ALA A 203 -0.62 8.42 -16.65
C ALA A 203 -0.76 6.93 -16.99
N THR A 204 -1.92 6.35 -16.73
CA THR A 204 -2.18 4.92 -17.02
C THR A 204 -2.13 4.62 -18.50
N ARG A 205 -2.60 5.54 -19.34
CA ARG A 205 -2.46 5.46 -20.80
C ARG A 205 -0.98 5.48 -21.20
N ALA A 206 -0.18 6.41 -20.69
CA ALA A 206 1.25 6.49 -20.97
C ALA A 206 2.00 5.21 -20.55
N TRP A 207 1.64 4.61 -19.41
CA TRP A 207 2.23 3.35 -18.97
C TRP A 207 1.93 2.19 -19.93
N ARG A 208 0.70 2.10 -20.46
CA ARG A 208 0.35 1.09 -21.48
C ARG A 208 1.05 1.34 -22.81
N GLU A 209 1.18 2.60 -23.24
CA GLU A 209 1.91 2.95 -24.44
C GLU A 209 3.40 2.55 -24.34
N ALA A 210 4.05 2.81 -23.21
CA ALA A 210 5.42 2.40 -22.95
C ALA A 210 5.55 0.86 -22.95
N ALA A 211 4.63 0.13 -22.29
CA ALA A 211 4.61 -1.33 -22.30
C ALA A 211 4.49 -1.91 -23.72
N ASN A 212 3.63 -1.34 -24.55
CA ASN A 212 3.45 -1.76 -25.94
C ASN A 212 4.71 -1.49 -26.80
N ALA A 213 5.40 -0.37 -26.59
CA ALA A 213 6.62 -0.03 -27.30
C ALA A 213 7.74 -1.05 -27.03
N ASP A 214 7.90 -1.48 -25.77
CA ASP A 214 8.90 -2.48 -25.40
C ASP A 214 8.59 -3.87 -25.97
N THR A 215 7.32 -4.24 -26.02
CA THR A 215 6.89 -5.50 -26.65
C THR A 215 7.19 -5.53 -28.15
N LEU A 216 7.01 -4.41 -28.84
CA LEU A 216 7.31 -4.29 -30.27
C LEU A 216 8.82 -4.36 -30.53
N THR A 217 9.64 -3.72 -29.69
CA THR A 217 11.10 -3.74 -29.84
C THR A 217 11.69 -5.13 -29.59
N SER A 218 11.18 -5.85 -28.58
CA SER A 218 11.62 -7.22 -28.28
C SER A 218 11.21 -8.21 -29.36
N SER A 219 10.02 -8.08 -29.95
CA SER A 219 9.55 -8.95 -31.03
C SER A 219 10.36 -8.74 -32.34
N THR A 220 10.72 -7.50 -32.66
CA THR A 220 11.58 -7.19 -33.80
C THR A 220 13.00 -7.68 -33.61
N ALA A 221 13.57 -7.59 -32.42
CA ALA A 221 14.89 -8.12 -32.11
C ALA A 221 14.94 -9.65 -32.23
N SER A 222 13.89 -10.36 -31.79
CA SER A 222 13.79 -11.81 -31.91
C SER A 222 13.68 -12.27 -33.39
N GLN A 223 12.90 -11.54 -34.21
CA GLN A 223 12.77 -11.85 -35.64
C GLN A 223 14.07 -11.61 -36.41
N VAL A 224 14.86 -10.62 -36.01
CA VAL A 224 16.19 -10.35 -36.64
C VAL A 224 17.19 -11.43 -36.23
N ALA A 225 17.15 -11.92 -34.98
CA ALA A 225 17.99 -13.01 -34.53
C ALA A 225 17.69 -14.33 -35.25
N ASP A 226 16.41 -14.66 -35.43
CA ASP A 226 15.97 -15.86 -36.18
C ASP A 226 16.32 -15.79 -37.66
N SER A 227 16.37 -14.59 -38.25
CA SER A 227 16.74 -14.41 -39.66
C SER A 227 18.27 -14.48 -39.92
N LEU A 228 19.09 -14.32 -38.88
CA LEU A 228 20.56 -14.47 -38.98
C LEU A 228 21.06 -15.91 -38.75
N ASP A 229 20.24 -16.79 -38.14
CA ASP A 229 20.60 -18.18 -37.87
C ASP A 229 20.11 -19.19 -38.94
N GLY A 230 19.61 -18.70 -40.06
CA GLY A 230 19.04 -19.43 -41.20
C GLY A 230 20.06 -20.07 -42.14
N SER A 231 21.05 -20.87 -41.65
CA SER A 231 21.79 -21.81 -42.49
C SER A 231 22.36 -22.96 -41.66
N ALA A 232 21.59 -24.04 -41.47
CA ALA A 232 22.06 -25.43 -41.52
C ALA A 232 20.95 -26.39 -41.06
N GLY A 233 20.67 -27.32 -41.88
CA GLY A 233 19.55 -28.20 -41.95
C GLY A 233 19.41 -29.27 -40.92
N SER A 234 18.25 -29.93 -41.10
CA SER A 234 17.92 -31.34 -40.85
C SER A 234 17.39 -31.75 -39.47
N SER A 235 16.07 -31.95 -39.49
CA SER A 235 15.31 -33.10 -38.90
C SER A 235 15.80 -33.71 -37.59
N ASN A 236 15.03 -33.53 -36.51
CA ASN A 236 14.39 -34.66 -35.80
C ASN A 236 13.32 -34.13 -34.82
N ALA A 237 12.09 -34.49 -35.09
CA ALA A 237 10.97 -34.24 -34.18
C ALA A 237 11.09 -35.19 -32.98
N ALA A 238 11.53 -34.66 -31.85
CA ALA A 238 11.31 -35.26 -30.54
C ALA A 238 10.49 -34.30 -29.71
N SER A 239 9.26 -34.72 -29.40
CA SER A 239 8.32 -34.04 -28.51
C SER A 239 8.96 -33.82 -27.15
N ALA A 240 9.59 -32.69 -26.95
CA ALA A 240 9.99 -32.19 -25.63
C ALA A 240 8.77 -31.52 -25.03
N ARG A 241 8.19 -32.14 -24.00
CA ARG A 241 7.30 -31.46 -23.06
C ARG A 241 8.14 -30.38 -22.37
N THR A 242 8.04 -29.17 -22.86
CA THR A 242 8.56 -28.02 -22.15
C THR A 242 7.76 -27.85 -20.86
N SER A 243 8.36 -28.21 -19.76
CA SER A 243 7.96 -27.71 -18.45
C SER A 243 8.03 -26.20 -18.53
N SER A 244 6.90 -25.50 -18.40
CA SER A 244 6.84 -24.06 -18.31
C SER A 244 7.58 -23.66 -17.04
N VAL A 245 8.84 -23.27 -17.16
CA VAL A 245 9.52 -22.50 -16.14
C VAL A 245 8.74 -21.19 -16.07
N ALA A 246 8.16 -20.88 -14.92
CA ALA A 246 7.51 -19.62 -14.68
C ALA A 246 8.58 -18.53 -14.91
N THR A 247 8.49 -17.83 -16.04
CA THR A 247 9.35 -16.67 -16.33
C THR A 247 8.90 -15.52 -15.44
N SER A 248 9.84 -14.86 -14.80
CA SER A 248 9.53 -13.61 -14.07
C SER A 248 8.79 -12.65 -14.99
N PRO A 249 7.79 -11.90 -14.45
CA PRO A 249 7.02 -10.95 -15.25
C PRO A 249 7.93 -9.92 -15.91
N SER A 250 7.62 -9.54 -17.14
CA SER A 250 8.34 -8.47 -17.83
C SER A 250 7.97 -7.11 -17.25
N ALA A 251 8.84 -6.12 -17.44
CA ALA A 251 8.53 -4.74 -17.08
C ALA A 251 7.26 -4.22 -17.76
N SER A 252 6.99 -4.67 -19.01
CA SER A 252 5.76 -4.37 -19.73
C SER A 252 4.52 -4.90 -19.03
N ASP A 253 4.56 -6.12 -18.49
CA ASP A 253 3.44 -6.72 -17.76
C ASP A 253 3.18 -5.96 -16.45
N VAL A 254 4.23 -5.58 -15.74
CA VAL A 254 4.11 -4.78 -14.50
C VAL A 254 3.45 -3.43 -14.78
N ARG A 255 3.87 -2.71 -15.84
CA ARG A 255 3.25 -1.42 -16.19
C ARG A 255 1.77 -1.53 -16.53
N VAL A 256 1.39 -2.57 -17.28
CA VAL A 256 -0.02 -2.79 -17.62
C VAL A 256 -0.83 -3.14 -16.38
N PHE A 257 -0.31 -3.99 -15.50
CA PHE A 257 -0.95 -4.34 -14.23
C PHE A 257 -1.18 -3.10 -13.35
N LEU A 258 -0.15 -2.27 -13.16
CA LEU A 258 -0.26 -1.03 -12.40
C LEU A 258 -1.26 -0.05 -13.03
N ALA A 259 -1.33 0.00 -14.36
CA ALA A 259 -2.30 0.84 -15.06
C ALA A 259 -3.74 0.37 -14.84
N ASP A 260 -3.98 -0.95 -14.83
CA ASP A 260 -5.31 -1.51 -14.60
C ASP A 260 -5.77 -1.27 -13.15
N MET A 261 -4.88 -1.49 -12.16
CA MET A 261 -5.16 -1.16 -10.75
C MET A 261 -5.46 0.34 -10.56
N ALA A 262 -4.65 1.20 -11.17
CA ALA A 262 -4.83 2.64 -11.06
C ALA A 262 -6.13 3.12 -11.71
N ASP A 263 -6.53 2.59 -12.86
CA ASP A 263 -7.80 2.94 -13.50
C ASP A 263 -9.00 2.52 -12.64
N PHE A 264 -8.93 1.36 -11.98
CA PHE A 264 -9.94 0.96 -11.01
C PHE A 264 -10.04 1.98 -9.86
N SER A 265 -8.90 2.35 -9.27
CA SER A 265 -8.86 3.30 -8.16
C SER A 265 -9.31 4.71 -8.59
N ILE A 266 -8.96 5.18 -9.80
CA ILE A 266 -9.43 6.45 -10.36
C ILE A 266 -10.95 6.44 -10.45
N ALA A 267 -11.55 5.38 -10.98
CA ALA A 267 -13.00 5.25 -11.11
C ALA A 267 -13.70 5.20 -9.75
N ALA A 268 -13.13 4.47 -8.78
CA ALA A 268 -13.67 4.36 -7.43
C ALA A 268 -13.64 5.71 -6.70
N ASN A 269 -12.52 6.43 -6.75
CA ASN A 269 -12.40 7.75 -6.14
C ASN A 269 -13.35 8.78 -6.78
N LEU A 270 -13.46 8.78 -8.10
CA LEU A 270 -14.41 9.64 -8.80
C LEU A 270 -15.85 9.37 -8.38
N LYS A 271 -16.22 8.09 -8.20
CA LYS A 271 -17.56 7.69 -7.74
C LYS A 271 -17.79 8.10 -6.28
N ALA A 272 -16.77 8.01 -5.43
CA ALA A 272 -16.87 8.34 -4.02
C ALA A 272 -17.05 9.84 -3.79
N ASP A 273 -16.23 10.67 -4.41
CA ASP A 273 -16.33 12.14 -4.33
C ASP A 273 -15.78 12.82 -5.61
N ALA A 274 -16.67 13.05 -6.56
CA ALA A 274 -16.32 13.76 -7.79
C ALA A 274 -15.88 15.22 -7.56
N ARG A 275 -16.20 15.83 -6.42
CA ARG A 275 -15.75 17.17 -6.05
C ARG A 275 -14.24 17.22 -5.84
N LEU A 276 -13.70 16.21 -5.15
CA LEU A 276 -12.27 16.10 -4.84
C LEU A 276 -11.48 15.41 -5.97
N PHE A 277 -12.05 14.36 -6.58
CA PHE A 277 -11.31 13.42 -7.41
C PHE A 277 -11.67 13.43 -8.89
N SER A 278 -12.27 14.52 -9.38
CA SER A 278 -12.58 14.69 -10.82
C SER A 278 -11.34 14.67 -11.73
N GLN A 279 -10.14 14.91 -11.19
CA GLN A 279 -8.88 14.93 -11.96
C GLN A 279 -8.06 13.64 -11.80
N GLY A 280 -8.49 12.69 -10.97
CA GLY A 280 -7.79 11.44 -10.75
C GLY A 280 -7.85 10.93 -9.32
N MET A 281 -7.08 9.88 -9.04
CA MET A 281 -6.92 9.32 -7.71
C MET A 281 -5.80 10.01 -6.93
N PRO A 282 -5.92 10.17 -5.60
CA PRO A 282 -4.84 10.69 -4.78
C PRO A 282 -3.72 9.65 -4.61
N LEU A 283 -2.47 10.11 -4.70
CA LEU A 283 -1.28 9.30 -4.49
C LEU A 283 -0.86 9.38 -3.02
N HIS A 284 -1.61 8.72 -2.12
CA HIS A 284 -1.40 8.76 -0.68
C HIS A 284 -0.03 8.19 -0.28
N ASP A 285 0.12 6.88 -0.35
CA ASP A 285 1.32 6.16 0.05
C ASP A 285 2.53 6.45 -0.83
N PRO A 286 2.36 6.61 -2.16
CA PRO A 286 3.48 7.02 -3.00
C PRO A 286 4.08 8.36 -2.61
N LEU A 287 3.26 9.34 -2.14
CA LEU A 287 3.77 10.61 -1.65
C LEU A 287 4.57 10.43 -0.35
N ALA A 288 4.06 9.66 0.61
CA ALA A 288 4.78 9.40 1.86
C ALA A 288 6.15 8.73 1.60
N ALA A 289 6.18 7.73 0.72
CA ALA A 289 7.41 7.08 0.32
C ALA A 289 8.38 8.07 -0.39
N ALA A 290 7.85 8.96 -1.23
CA ALA A 290 8.67 9.98 -1.90
C ALA A 290 9.22 11.02 -0.91
N VAL A 291 8.45 11.43 0.10
CA VAL A 291 8.89 12.35 1.16
C VAL A 291 10.01 11.73 2.01
N ALA A 292 9.98 10.42 2.26
CA ALA A 292 11.06 9.74 2.95
C ALA A 292 12.40 9.81 2.18
N VAL A 293 12.35 9.85 0.85
CA VAL A 293 13.52 9.97 -0.04
C VAL A 293 13.91 11.43 -0.27
N ASP A 294 12.91 12.29 -0.48
CA ASP A 294 13.10 13.72 -0.74
C ASP A 294 12.14 14.55 0.12
N PRO A 295 12.53 14.89 1.35
CA PRO A 295 11.71 15.71 2.26
C PRO A 295 11.36 17.10 1.70
N SER A 296 12.08 17.60 0.71
CA SER A 296 11.82 18.91 0.10
C SER A 296 10.54 18.93 -0.75
N LEU A 297 9.89 17.80 -0.96
CA LEU A 297 8.58 17.71 -1.62
C LEU A 297 7.46 18.36 -0.80
N VAL A 298 7.63 18.46 0.52
CA VAL A 298 6.63 19.04 1.42
C VAL A 298 7.21 20.17 2.27
N THR A 299 6.33 21.06 2.70
CA THR A 299 6.62 22.01 3.76
C THR A 299 5.83 21.61 5.00
N CYS A 300 6.53 21.40 6.11
CA CYS A 300 5.93 20.97 7.36
C CYS A 300 5.74 22.12 8.35
N ILE A 301 4.80 21.93 9.24
CA ILE A 301 4.59 22.74 10.45
C ILE A 301 4.86 21.81 11.64
N ASP A 302 5.69 22.28 12.58
CA ASP A 302 5.98 21.51 13.80
C ASP A 302 4.88 21.77 14.83
N LEU A 303 4.11 20.73 15.13
CA LEU A 303 2.99 20.81 16.06
C LEU A 303 3.01 19.64 17.04
N PRO A 304 2.64 19.88 18.31
CA PRO A 304 2.12 18.79 19.14
C PRO A 304 0.82 18.28 18.51
N MET A 305 0.73 16.99 18.34
CA MET A 305 -0.46 16.34 17.77
C MET A 305 -1.02 15.35 18.77
N LYS A 306 -2.34 15.22 18.76
CA LYS A 306 -3.05 14.15 19.47
C LYS A 306 -4.08 13.52 18.54
N VAL A 307 -4.52 12.33 18.92
CA VAL A 307 -5.66 11.66 18.28
C VAL A 307 -6.83 11.66 19.25
N GLU A 308 -8.03 11.96 18.77
CA GLU A 308 -9.23 11.87 19.58
C GLU A 308 -9.65 10.40 19.75
N LEU A 309 -9.75 9.96 21.01
CA LEU A 309 -10.04 8.58 21.36
C LEU A 309 -11.48 8.37 21.84
N GLU A 310 -12.18 9.45 22.17
CA GLU A 310 -13.54 9.38 22.70
C GLU A 310 -14.54 8.94 21.64
N THR A 311 -15.45 8.07 22.05
CA THR A 311 -16.59 7.65 21.24
C THR A 311 -17.82 8.43 21.68
N GLY A 312 -18.50 9.09 20.73
CA GLY A 312 -19.79 9.73 20.94
C GLY A 312 -20.86 9.12 20.04
N ASP A 313 -21.98 9.82 19.88
CA ASP A 313 -22.99 9.46 18.88
C ASP A 313 -22.34 9.45 17.50
N PHE A 314 -22.69 8.45 16.67
CA PHE A 314 -22.10 8.28 15.32
C PHE A 314 -20.56 8.18 15.31
N HIS A 315 -19.96 7.50 16.27
CA HIS A 315 -18.52 7.39 16.50
C HIS A 315 -17.86 8.65 17.08
N GLY A 316 -18.60 9.73 17.29
CA GLY A 316 -18.05 10.99 17.80
C GLY A 316 -17.01 11.59 16.88
N THR A 317 -15.88 12.01 17.46
CA THR A 317 -14.71 12.51 16.72
C THR A 317 -13.51 11.56 16.83
N ARG A 318 -13.77 10.29 17.19
CA ARG A 318 -12.74 9.25 17.32
C ARG A 318 -11.90 9.13 16.06
N GLY A 319 -10.59 9.08 16.23
CA GLY A 319 -9.63 9.02 15.13
C GLY A 319 -9.30 10.37 14.49
N ARG A 320 -9.95 11.47 14.91
CA ARG A 320 -9.58 12.79 14.44
C ARG A 320 -8.19 13.18 14.96
N THR A 321 -7.30 13.57 14.07
CA THR A 321 -6.00 14.15 14.41
C THR A 321 -6.16 15.64 14.68
N ILE A 322 -5.62 16.11 15.82
CA ILE A 322 -5.79 17.46 16.33
C ILE A 322 -4.41 18.05 16.64
N GLY A 323 -4.10 19.18 16.02
CA GLY A 323 -2.88 19.93 16.31
C GLY A 323 -3.09 20.96 17.41
N ASP A 324 -2.08 21.14 18.24
CA ASP A 324 -2.05 22.16 19.31
C ASP A 324 -0.93 23.20 19.08
N PRO A 325 -1.11 24.13 18.12
CA PRO A 325 -0.07 25.07 17.75
C PRO A 325 0.32 26.04 18.90
N ALA A 326 -0.59 26.25 19.83
CA ALA A 326 -0.39 27.14 20.96
C ALA A 326 0.08 26.44 22.25
N GLY A 327 0.15 25.10 22.26
CA GLY A 327 0.52 24.31 23.42
C GLY A 327 -0.48 24.44 24.58
N LEU A 328 -1.78 24.57 24.25
CA LEU A 328 -2.83 24.75 25.26
C LEU A 328 -3.26 23.45 25.90
N ILE A 329 -3.10 22.32 25.20
CA ILE A 329 -3.45 20.99 25.72
C ILE A 329 -2.31 20.49 26.58
N ASP A 330 -1.10 20.43 26.01
CA ASP A 330 0.13 20.08 26.71
C ASP A 330 1.32 20.85 26.11
N SER A 331 1.84 21.82 26.85
CA SER A 331 2.98 22.64 26.41
C SER A 331 4.28 21.85 26.28
N ASN A 332 4.36 20.63 26.85
CA ASN A 332 5.55 19.78 26.83
C ASN A 332 5.41 18.59 25.89
N ALA A 333 4.28 18.45 25.21
CA ALA A 333 4.08 17.36 24.27
C ALA A 333 5.13 17.41 23.14
N PRO A 334 5.62 16.26 22.67
CA PRO A 334 6.50 16.20 21.53
C PRO A 334 5.86 16.85 20.29
N ARG A 335 6.69 17.49 19.50
CA ARG A 335 6.24 18.09 18.23
C ARG A 335 6.61 17.17 17.10
N ILE A 336 5.68 16.97 16.16
CA ILE A 336 5.92 16.23 14.94
C ILE A 336 5.84 17.15 13.72
N HIS A 337 6.43 16.74 12.62
CA HIS A 337 6.45 17.47 11.37
C HIS A 337 5.18 17.15 10.57
N VAL A 338 4.20 18.05 10.58
CA VAL A 338 2.95 17.89 9.85
C VAL A 338 3.08 18.51 8.47
N ALA A 339 3.05 17.71 7.42
CA ALA A 339 3.09 18.20 6.05
C ALA A 339 1.82 19.00 5.74
N PHE A 340 2.01 20.26 5.32
CA PHE A 340 0.92 21.22 5.08
C PHE A 340 0.88 21.75 3.65
N GLN A 341 2.03 21.84 2.98
CA GLN A 341 2.13 22.17 1.57
C GLN A 341 2.94 21.10 0.84
N VAL A 342 2.64 20.90 -0.44
CA VAL A 342 3.32 19.90 -1.29
C VAL A 342 3.61 20.47 -2.67
N ASP A 343 4.76 20.13 -3.22
CA ASP A 343 5.10 20.36 -4.63
C ASP A 343 4.56 19.22 -5.49
N SER A 344 3.23 19.19 -5.66
CA SER A 344 2.56 18.18 -6.49
C SER A 344 2.99 18.25 -7.95
N SER A 345 3.36 19.44 -8.43
CA SER A 345 3.83 19.66 -9.79
C SER A 345 5.16 18.98 -10.09
N ARG A 346 6.00 18.78 -9.09
CA ARG A 346 7.24 18.01 -9.16
C ARG A 346 7.02 16.52 -8.87
N PHE A 347 6.22 16.21 -7.85
CA PHE A 347 6.03 14.83 -7.40
C PHE A 347 5.26 13.99 -8.43
N VAL A 348 4.05 14.40 -8.85
CA VAL A 348 3.19 13.57 -9.70
C VAL A 348 3.85 13.20 -11.04
N PRO A 349 4.44 14.16 -11.80
CA PRO A 349 5.16 13.80 -13.02
C PRO A 349 6.38 12.92 -12.78
N THR A 350 7.11 13.11 -11.68
CA THR A 350 8.28 12.27 -11.34
C THR A 350 7.85 10.84 -11.08
N PHE A 351 6.79 10.63 -10.30
CA PHE A 351 6.24 9.31 -10.00
C PHE A 351 5.74 8.62 -11.28
N THR A 352 4.90 9.29 -12.05
CA THR A 352 4.31 8.71 -13.27
C THR A 352 5.35 8.38 -14.34
N THR A 353 6.38 9.22 -14.49
CA THR A 353 7.49 8.97 -15.40
C THR A 353 8.33 7.77 -14.96
N ARG A 354 8.60 7.60 -13.67
CA ARG A 354 9.36 6.44 -13.16
C ARG A 354 8.65 5.12 -13.46
N ILE A 355 7.34 5.06 -13.31
CA ILE A 355 6.59 3.86 -13.70
C ILE A 355 6.66 3.61 -15.22
N SER A 356 6.60 4.67 -16.05
CA SER A 356 6.74 4.52 -17.50
C SER A 356 8.11 3.95 -17.91
N THR A 357 9.13 4.08 -17.09
CA THR A 357 10.52 3.67 -17.37
C THR A 357 10.94 2.39 -16.66
N LEU A 358 10.00 1.68 -15.98
CA LEU A 358 10.27 0.35 -15.44
C LEU A 358 10.57 -0.65 -16.56
#